data_0af52462b1b158672681c0a08c33646a
#
_entry.id   0af52462b1b158672681c0a08c33646a
#
_cell.length_a   1.000
_cell.length_b   1.000
_cell.length_c   1.000
_cell.angle_alpha   90.00
_cell.angle_beta   90.00
_cell.angle_gamma   90.00
#
_symmetry.space_group_name_H-M   'P 1'
#
loop_
_entity.id
_entity.type
_entity.pdbx_description
1 polymer ?
#
loop_
_entity_poly.entity_id
_entity_poly.type
_entity_poly.pdbx_seq_one_letter_code
_entity_poly.pdbx_strand_id
1 'polypeptide(L)'
;GVHFMAEVSDILSRDNQITILPDLSAGCSMADMANLAKVERTYREISKVLDFDEKITPVTYINSAADLKAFCGEHQGIVCTSTNAPKILNWAFKQKEKALFFPDQNLGRWTGYKMGIPLDKMPVWDPDLPLGGLTEKQIIDSKILLWKGHCAVHQMFRVESIEDFKKNYPNGNVISHPEAPFDVCKNSDLVGSTEFILRTIENADPGTEWLVGTELNLVNRLAKEMKAEGKLVKFMSHVICECSTMARIDPQHLAWTLESLIEENPVNIIKVPQKEADLARLTLDKMLEVS
;
A
#
# COMPACT_ATOMS: atom_id res chain seq x y z
N GLY A 1 -6.68 -9.07 9.65
CA GLY A 1 -5.67 -8.14 9.17
C GLY A 1 -4.27 -8.66 9.36
N VAL A 2 -3.28 -7.85 9.08
CA VAL A 2 -1.86 -8.18 9.23
C VAL A 2 -1.19 -7.20 10.20
N HIS A 3 0.08 -7.44 10.55
CA HIS A 3 0.78 -6.76 11.65
C HIS A 3 0.67 -5.23 11.61
N PHE A 4 0.98 -4.56 10.49
CA PHE A 4 0.90 -3.10 10.39
C PHE A 4 -0.53 -2.55 10.61
N MET A 5 -1.56 -3.33 10.28
CA MET A 5 -2.97 -2.95 10.53
C MET A 5 -3.29 -3.05 12.04
N ALA A 6 -2.74 -4.06 12.70
CA ALA A 6 -2.88 -4.21 14.15
C ALA A 6 -2.14 -3.08 14.90
N GLU A 7 -0.94 -2.69 14.44
CA GLU A 7 -0.23 -1.51 14.99
C GLU A 7 -1.05 -0.23 14.83
N VAL A 8 -1.62 0.04 13.65
CA VAL A 8 -2.51 1.20 13.43
C VAL A 8 -3.74 1.13 14.34
N SER A 9 -4.31 -0.06 14.51
CA SER A 9 -5.43 -0.27 15.44
C SER A 9 -5.03 0.05 16.87
N ASP A 10 -3.88 -0.41 17.35
CA ASP A 10 -3.40 -0.09 18.72
C ASP A 10 -3.15 1.41 18.89
N ILE A 11 -2.48 2.07 17.93
CA ILE A 11 -2.22 3.51 17.95
C ILE A 11 -3.51 4.33 18.03
N LEU A 12 -4.58 3.92 17.35
CA LEU A 12 -5.84 4.65 17.30
C LEU A 12 -6.86 4.20 18.35
N SER A 13 -6.59 3.12 19.05
CA SER A 13 -7.47 2.57 20.10
C SER A 13 -7.53 3.47 21.34
N ARG A 14 -8.59 3.29 22.13
CA ARG A 14 -8.75 3.91 23.46
C ARG A 14 -8.00 3.09 24.50
N ASP A 15 -7.68 3.68 25.65
CA ASP A 15 -6.94 3.04 26.73
C ASP A 15 -7.59 1.75 27.26
N ASN A 16 -8.91 1.61 27.14
CA ASN A 16 -9.66 0.44 27.58
C ASN A 16 -9.86 -0.62 26.46
N GLN A 17 -9.18 -0.48 25.33
CA GLN A 17 -9.22 -1.42 24.22
C GLN A 17 -7.88 -2.11 24.06
N ILE A 18 -7.92 -3.37 23.65
CA ILE A 18 -6.72 -4.12 23.28
C ILE A 18 -6.81 -4.55 21.82
N THR A 19 -5.70 -4.52 21.13
CA THR A 19 -5.59 -5.04 19.76
C THR A 19 -4.88 -6.37 19.80
N ILE A 20 -5.48 -7.38 19.17
CA ILE A 20 -4.94 -8.74 19.09
C ILE A 20 -4.73 -9.11 17.61
N LEU A 21 -3.58 -9.70 17.31
CA LEU A 21 -3.31 -10.30 16.01
C LEU A 21 -3.29 -11.84 16.18
N PRO A 22 -4.28 -12.58 15.65
CA PRO A 22 -4.42 -14.02 15.90
C PRO A 22 -3.16 -14.85 15.59
N ASP A 23 -2.41 -14.50 14.54
CA ASP A 23 -1.07 -15.04 14.26
C ASP A 23 -0.08 -13.87 14.11
N LEU A 24 0.92 -13.78 15.00
CA LEU A 24 1.95 -12.73 14.98
C LEU A 24 2.82 -12.77 13.72
N SER A 25 2.87 -13.89 13.01
CA SER A 25 3.60 -14.02 11.75
C SER A 25 2.80 -13.55 10.52
N ALA A 26 1.55 -13.12 10.71
CA ALA A 26 0.74 -12.49 9.67
C ALA A 26 1.28 -11.06 9.37
N GLY A 27 2.31 -10.99 8.55
CA GLY A 27 3.00 -9.75 8.15
C GLY A 27 2.56 -9.23 6.78
N CYS A 28 3.40 -8.37 6.21
CA CYS A 28 3.25 -7.88 4.85
C CYS A 28 4.64 -7.75 4.21
N SER A 29 4.95 -8.59 3.22
CA SER A 29 6.27 -8.61 2.58
C SER A 29 6.65 -7.25 1.96
N MET A 30 5.69 -6.48 1.49
CA MET A 30 5.94 -5.13 0.99
C MET A 30 6.32 -4.17 2.13
N ALA A 31 5.61 -4.22 3.26
CA ALA A 31 5.96 -3.43 4.43
C ALA A 31 7.39 -3.72 4.90
N ASP A 32 7.80 -5.00 4.89
CA ASP A 32 9.12 -5.45 5.30
C ASP A 32 10.26 -5.02 4.34
N MET A 33 9.92 -4.62 3.09
CA MET A 33 10.93 -4.07 2.15
C MET A 33 11.45 -2.69 2.57
N ALA A 34 10.70 -1.96 3.40
CA ALA A 34 11.17 -0.76 4.06
C ALA A 34 11.19 -0.99 5.58
N ASN A 35 12.35 -0.86 6.20
CA ASN A 35 12.52 -0.87 7.65
C ASN A 35 13.21 0.41 8.11
N LEU A 36 13.07 0.74 9.41
CA LEU A 36 13.57 2.00 9.95
C LEU A 36 15.07 2.21 9.69
N ALA A 37 15.90 1.18 9.88
CA ALA A 37 17.34 1.28 9.67
C ALA A 37 17.71 1.66 8.21
N LYS A 38 17.00 1.09 7.23
CA LYS A 38 17.19 1.44 5.80
C LYS A 38 16.68 2.85 5.50
N VAL A 39 15.55 3.25 6.07
CA VAL A 39 14.98 4.60 5.86
C VAL A 39 15.86 5.67 6.49
N GLU A 40 16.36 5.47 7.71
CA GLU A 40 17.32 6.37 8.34
C GLU A 40 18.65 6.46 7.57
N ARG A 41 19.13 5.33 7.02
CA ARG A 41 20.30 5.36 6.14
C ARG A 41 20.04 6.20 4.91
N THR A 42 18.90 6.02 4.27
CA THR A 42 18.45 6.82 3.12
C THR A 42 18.39 8.30 3.47
N TYR A 43 17.81 8.66 4.61
CA TYR A 43 17.81 10.04 5.12
C TYR A 43 19.24 10.61 5.21
N ARG A 44 20.17 9.87 5.84
CA ARG A 44 21.57 10.32 5.97
C ARG A 44 22.29 10.42 4.61
N GLU A 45 22.00 9.54 3.66
CA GLU A 45 22.62 9.58 2.33
C GLU A 45 22.09 10.75 1.50
N ILE A 46 20.79 10.97 1.49
CA ILE A 46 20.17 12.10 0.79
C ILE A 46 20.63 13.43 1.39
N SER A 47 20.79 13.51 2.72
CA SER A 47 21.23 14.71 3.43
C SER A 47 22.67 15.12 3.08
N LYS A 48 23.45 14.26 2.45
CA LYS A 48 24.77 14.63 1.89
C LYS A 48 24.67 15.36 0.54
N VAL A 49 23.53 15.23 -0.15
CA VAL A 49 23.29 15.79 -1.50
C VAL A 49 22.44 17.06 -1.43
N LEU A 50 21.44 17.06 -0.55
CA LEU A 50 20.54 18.21 -0.33
C LEU A 50 20.00 18.16 1.10
N ASP A 51 19.50 19.30 1.60
CA ASP A 51 18.85 19.32 2.91
C ASP A 51 17.53 18.56 2.87
N PHE A 52 17.50 17.38 3.52
CA PHE A 52 16.33 16.51 3.51
C PHE A 52 15.14 17.18 4.19
N ASP A 53 15.37 17.76 5.37
CA ASP A 53 14.28 18.32 6.18
C ASP A 53 13.69 19.59 5.60
N GLU A 54 14.45 20.32 4.79
CA GLU A 54 13.94 21.48 4.04
C GLU A 54 13.29 21.10 2.70
N LYS A 55 13.79 20.05 2.03
CA LYS A 55 13.47 19.78 0.62
C LYS A 55 12.55 18.59 0.39
N ILE A 56 12.50 17.64 1.31
CA ILE A 56 11.79 16.37 1.11
C ILE A 56 10.74 16.14 2.18
N THR A 57 9.50 15.86 1.76
CA THR A 57 8.45 15.34 2.63
C THR A 57 8.48 13.82 2.56
N PRO A 58 8.76 13.07 3.64
CA PRO A 58 8.59 11.64 3.66
C PRO A 58 7.10 11.29 3.67
N VAL A 59 6.70 10.41 2.74
CA VAL A 59 5.33 9.92 2.60
C VAL A 59 5.35 8.41 2.70
N THR A 60 4.77 7.88 3.75
CA THR A 60 4.66 6.42 3.90
C THR A 60 3.27 5.93 3.54
N TYR A 61 3.21 4.85 2.78
CA TYR A 61 1.97 4.12 2.61
C TYR A 61 1.56 3.47 3.92
N ILE A 62 0.26 3.40 4.22
CA ILE A 62 -0.25 2.82 5.46
C ILE A 62 0.23 1.37 5.68
N ASN A 63 0.54 0.66 4.59
CA ASN A 63 1.16 -0.66 4.60
C ASN A 63 2.66 -0.56 4.93
N SER A 64 2.96 -0.10 6.13
CA SER A 64 4.30 0.06 6.71
C SER A 64 4.23 -0.12 8.23
N ALA A 65 5.35 -0.42 8.87
CA ALA A 65 5.43 -0.56 10.32
C ALA A 65 5.20 0.77 11.06
N ALA A 66 4.87 0.72 12.35
CA ALA A 66 4.60 1.90 13.18
C ALA A 66 5.81 2.84 13.28
N ASP A 67 7.03 2.28 13.38
CA ASP A 67 8.28 3.04 13.44
C ASP A 67 8.51 3.90 12.19
N LEU A 68 8.08 3.44 11.01
CA LEU A 68 8.16 4.23 9.76
C LEU A 68 7.14 5.38 9.74
N LYS A 69 5.97 5.17 10.34
CA LYS A 69 4.99 6.25 10.54
C LYS A 69 5.52 7.28 11.54
N ALA A 70 6.19 6.80 12.61
CA ALA A 70 6.87 7.65 13.58
C ALA A 70 8.00 8.46 12.95
N PHE A 71 8.84 7.84 12.09
CA PHE A 71 9.84 8.55 11.29
C PHE A 71 9.21 9.68 10.45
N CYS A 72 8.08 9.41 9.79
CA CYS A 72 7.36 10.46 9.07
C CYS A 72 6.92 11.59 10.03
N GLY A 73 6.45 11.25 11.24
CA GLY A 73 6.05 12.23 12.26
C GLY A 73 7.22 13.13 12.69
N GLU A 74 8.39 12.54 12.90
CA GLU A 74 9.61 13.25 13.29
C GLU A 74 10.10 14.22 12.19
N HIS A 75 9.96 13.83 10.91
CA HIS A 75 10.43 14.59 9.75
C HIS A 75 9.32 15.38 9.02
N GLN A 76 8.21 15.70 9.72
CA GLN A 76 7.07 16.47 9.17
C GLN A 76 6.44 15.81 7.92
N GLY A 77 6.50 14.50 7.86
CA GLY A 77 5.91 13.68 6.82
C GLY A 77 4.45 13.33 7.08
N ILE A 78 3.95 12.37 6.32
CA ILE A 78 2.54 11.98 6.34
C ILE A 78 2.35 10.53 5.90
N VAL A 79 1.27 9.91 6.35
CA VAL A 79 0.79 8.61 5.88
C VAL A 79 -0.16 8.80 4.69
N CYS A 80 -0.21 7.84 3.77
CA CYS A 80 -1.24 7.78 2.74
C CYS A 80 -1.89 6.38 2.65
N THR A 81 -3.04 6.33 2.01
CA THR A 81 -3.69 5.09 1.55
C THR A 81 -3.73 5.07 0.02
N SER A 82 -4.07 3.93 -0.60
CA SER A 82 -4.26 3.87 -2.05
C SER A 82 -5.40 4.78 -2.55
N THR A 83 -6.35 5.13 -1.68
CA THR A 83 -7.48 6.03 -2.00
C THR A 83 -7.07 7.50 -2.02
N ASN A 84 -6.28 7.93 -1.02
CA ASN A 84 -5.98 9.35 -0.81
C ASN A 84 -4.58 9.78 -1.28
N ALA A 85 -3.76 8.85 -1.81
CA ALA A 85 -2.38 9.15 -2.24
C ALA A 85 -2.25 10.41 -3.13
N PRO A 86 -3.15 10.70 -4.08
CA PRO A 86 -3.07 11.95 -4.86
C PRO A 86 -3.24 13.21 -3.99
N LYS A 87 -4.18 13.21 -3.05
CA LYS A 87 -4.39 14.35 -2.13
C LYS A 87 -3.18 14.53 -1.21
N ILE A 88 -2.64 13.42 -0.71
CA ILE A 88 -1.48 13.41 0.18
C ILE A 88 -0.22 13.90 -0.53
N LEU A 89 0.05 13.45 -1.75
CA LEU A 89 1.19 13.98 -2.54
C LEU A 89 1.02 15.47 -2.87
N ASN A 90 -0.19 15.91 -3.19
CA ASN A 90 -0.47 17.34 -3.37
C ASN A 90 -0.21 18.15 -2.09
N TRP A 91 -0.58 17.61 -0.93
CA TRP A 91 -0.25 18.22 0.35
C TRP A 91 1.27 18.25 0.56
N ALA A 92 1.96 17.13 0.36
CA ALA A 92 3.41 17.02 0.52
C ALA A 92 4.18 18.05 -0.31
N PHE A 93 3.77 18.26 -1.57
CA PHE A 93 4.38 19.26 -2.45
C PHE A 93 4.07 20.73 -2.09
N LYS A 94 3.07 20.97 -1.24
CA LYS A 94 2.83 22.30 -0.65
C LYS A 94 3.72 22.53 0.57
N GLN A 95 4.19 21.46 1.22
CA GLN A 95 5.12 21.58 2.34
C GLN A 95 6.56 21.76 1.87
N LYS A 96 7.01 20.88 0.95
CA LYS A 96 8.39 20.84 0.47
C LYS A 96 8.42 20.53 -1.04
N GLU A 97 9.59 20.73 -1.67
CA GLU A 97 9.72 20.59 -3.12
C GLU A 97 9.53 19.18 -3.64
N LYS A 98 9.91 18.15 -2.84
CA LYS A 98 10.02 16.75 -3.22
C LYS A 98 9.32 15.85 -2.22
N ALA A 99 9.10 14.59 -2.63
CA ALA A 99 8.67 13.54 -1.72
C ALA A 99 9.59 12.32 -1.79
N LEU A 100 9.82 11.68 -0.65
CA LEU A 100 10.31 10.31 -0.57
C LEU A 100 9.10 9.42 -0.29
N PHE A 101 8.73 8.57 -1.24
CA PHE A 101 7.54 7.71 -1.16
C PHE A 101 7.94 6.25 -0.93
N PHE A 102 7.48 5.67 0.15
CA PHE A 102 7.77 4.28 0.55
C PHE A 102 6.56 3.59 1.19
N PRO A 103 6.49 2.22 1.25
CA PRO A 103 7.44 1.31 0.63
C PRO A 103 7.12 0.96 -0.82
N ASP A 104 5.94 1.25 -1.38
CA ASP A 104 5.48 0.79 -2.69
C ASP A 104 5.82 1.74 -3.83
N GLN A 105 6.70 1.29 -4.76
CA GLN A 105 7.08 2.08 -5.92
C GLN A 105 5.94 2.25 -6.93
N ASN A 106 5.07 1.24 -7.06
CA ASN A 106 4.03 1.23 -8.08
C ASN A 106 2.92 2.23 -7.74
N LEU A 107 2.42 2.20 -6.50
CA LEU A 107 1.45 3.18 -6.00
C LEU A 107 1.99 4.62 -6.16
N GLY A 108 3.23 4.86 -5.73
CA GLY A 108 3.86 6.18 -5.85
C GLY A 108 4.00 6.62 -7.29
N ARG A 109 4.49 5.73 -8.18
CA ARG A 109 4.67 5.99 -9.62
C ARG A 109 3.34 6.25 -10.32
N TRP A 110 2.35 5.40 -10.09
CA TRP A 110 1.03 5.58 -10.69
C TRP A 110 0.39 6.90 -10.25
N THR A 111 0.45 7.20 -8.96
CA THR A 111 -0.08 8.45 -8.42
C THR A 111 0.61 9.66 -9.04
N GLY A 112 1.95 9.69 -9.05
CA GLY A 112 2.71 10.77 -9.67
C GLY A 112 2.43 10.93 -11.16
N TYR A 113 2.35 9.82 -11.91
CA TYR A 113 1.99 9.84 -13.32
C TYR A 113 0.60 10.45 -13.57
N LYS A 114 -0.40 10.07 -12.78
CA LYS A 114 -1.75 10.65 -12.86
C LYS A 114 -1.79 12.14 -12.48
N MET A 115 -0.84 12.60 -11.70
CA MET A 115 -0.64 14.01 -11.37
C MET A 115 0.17 14.77 -12.45
N GLY A 116 0.58 14.12 -13.54
CA GLY A 116 1.33 14.70 -14.64
C GLY A 116 2.84 14.82 -14.39
N ILE A 117 3.37 14.14 -13.37
CA ILE A 117 4.82 14.12 -13.11
C ILE A 117 5.50 13.20 -14.12
N PRO A 118 6.51 13.65 -14.88
CA PRO A 118 7.26 12.83 -15.82
C PRO A 118 7.95 11.65 -15.12
N LEU A 119 8.01 10.49 -15.78
CA LEU A 119 8.60 9.27 -15.21
C LEU A 119 10.09 9.44 -14.85
N ASP A 120 10.84 10.21 -15.61
CA ASP A 120 12.24 10.53 -15.33
C ASP A 120 12.43 11.41 -14.06
N LYS A 121 11.37 12.06 -13.57
CA LYS A 121 11.33 12.78 -12.29
C LYS A 121 10.90 11.91 -11.11
N MET A 122 10.71 10.61 -11.34
CA MET A 122 10.32 9.62 -10.33
C MET A 122 11.29 8.42 -10.32
N PRO A 123 12.60 8.66 -10.07
CA PRO A 123 13.57 7.56 -10.02
C PRO A 123 13.31 6.64 -8.83
N VAL A 124 13.70 5.37 -9.00
CA VAL A 124 13.60 4.37 -7.94
C VAL A 124 14.85 4.41 -7.07
N TRP A 125 14.65 4.55 -5.77
CA TRP A 125 15.68 4.45 -4.74
C TRP A 125 15.83 3.00 -4.30
N ASP A 126 16.98 2.38 -4.59
CA ASP A 126 17.33 1.05 -4.09
C ASP A 126 18.05 1.20 -2.74
N PRO A 127 17.44 0.84 -1.61
CA PRO A 127 18.04 1.04 -0.30
C PRO A 127 19.28 0.19 -0.05
N ASP A 128 19.57 -0.78 -0.90
CA ASP A 128 20.73 -1.66 -0.77
C ASP A 128 21.96 -1.15 -1.56
N LEU A 129 21.80 -0.05 -2.31
CA LEU A 129 22.86 0.58 -3.09
C LEU A 129 23.26 1.95 -2.51
N PRO A 130 24.54 2.37 -2.64
CA PRO A 130 24.94 3.74 -2.30
C PRO A 130 24.12 4.79 -3.07
N LEU A 131 23.69 5.84 -2.39
CA LEU A 131 22.79 6.87 -2.95
C LEU A 131 21.56 6.28 -3.67
N GLY A 132 21.07 5.13 -3.20
CA GLY A 132 19.94 4.46 -3.84
C GLY A 132 20.21 3.97 -5.26
N GLY A 133 21.48 3.84 -5.68
CA GLY A 133 21.89 3.56 -7.05
C GLY A 133 21.70 4.73 -8.02
N LEU A 134 21.46 5.94 -7.50
CA LEU A 134 21.23 7.16 -8.27
C LEU A 134 22.47 8.06 -8.26
N THR A 135 22.58 8.93 -9.25
CA THR A 135 23.51 10.05 -9.22
C THR A 135 22.95 11.20 -8.38
N GLU A 136 23.82 12.04 -7.83
CA GLU A 136 23.40 13.27 -7.14
C GLU A 136 22.47 14.13 -8.00
N LYS A 137 22.78 14.23 -9.30
CA LYS A 137 21.94 14.96 -10.26
C LYS A 137 20.53 14.38 -10.36
N GLN A 138 20.38 13.06 -10.39
CA GLN A 138 19.06 12.42 -10.42
C GLN A 138 18.28 12.68 -9.13
N ILE A 139 18.94 12.69 -7.96
CA ILE A 139 18.33 13.04 -6.68
C ILE A 139 17.86 14.49 -6.69
N ILE A 140 18.73 15.42 -7.12
CA ILE A 140 18.41 16.85 -7.20
C ILE A 140 17.27 17.13 -8.18
N ASP A 141 17.27 16.47 -9.35
CA ASP A 141 16.29 16.69 -10.41
C ASP A 141 14.97 15.94 -10.17
N SER A 142 14.91 15.01 -9.22
CA SER A 142 13.71 14.24 -8.93
C SER A 142 12.58 15.10 -8.36
N LYS A 143 11.33 14.65 -8.56
CA LYS A 143 10.15 15.16 -7.87
C LYS A 143 9.68 14.20 -6.80
N ILE A 144 9.74 12.90 -7.08
CA ILE A 144 9.46 11.82 -6.14
C ILE A 144 10.62 10.84 -6.19
N LEU A 145 11.21 10.52 -5.04
CA LEU A 145 12.08 9.37 -4.87
C LEU A 145 11.20 8.18 -4.48
N LEU A 146 11.13 7.17 -5.34
CA LEU A 146 10.30 5.99 -5.13
C LEU A 146 11.12 4.88 -4.50
N TRP A 147 10.71 4.39 -3.32
CA TRP A 147 11.36 3.23 -2.69
C TRP A 147 11.22 1.98 -3.54
N LYS A 148 12.27 1.17 -3.65
CA LYS A 148 12.28 -0.09 -4.38
C LYS A 148 11.56 -1.20 -3.60
N GLY A 149 10.27 -1.04 -3.39
CA GLY A 149 9.40 -2.04 -2.81
C GLY A 149 8.16 -2.26 -3.67
N HIS A 150 7.47 -3.37 -3.47
CA HIS A 150 6.27 -3.74 -4.22
C HIS A 150 5.48 -4.83 -3.50
N CYS A 151 4.19 -4.92 -3.77
CA CYS A 151 3.37 -6.04 -3.33
C CYS A 151 3.66 -7.28 -4.19
N ALA A 152 4.02 -8.41 -3.57
CA ALA A 152 4.33 -9.66 -4.26
C ALA A 152 3.14 -10.18 -5.09
N VAL A 153 1.92 -10.04 -4.58
CA VAL A 153 0.69 -10.44 -5.28
C VAL A 153 0.47 -9.59 -6.52
N HIS A 154 0.46 -8.28 -6.38
CA HIS A 154 0.20 -7.37 -7.50
C HIS A 154 1.32 -7.41 -8.56
N GLN A 155 2.54 -7.74 -8.17
CA GLN A 155 3.69 -7.89 -9.08
C GLN A 155 3.52 -9.08 -10.06
N MET A 156 2.59 -10.00 -9.78
CA MET A 156 2.30 -11.15 -10.67
C MET A 156 1.41 -10.79 -11.86
N PHE A 157 0.73 -9.66 -11.85
CA PHE A 157 -0.13 -9.24 -12.97
C PHE A 157 0.69 -8.88 -14.20
N ARG A 158 0.14 -9.20 -15.38
CA ARG A 158 0.81 -9.04 -16.66
C ARG A 158 -0.14 -8.42 -17.69
N VAL A 159 0.42 -7.66 -18.62
CA VAL A 159 -0.33 -7.04 -19.73
C VAL A 159 -0.93 -8.11 -20.63
N GLU A 160 -0.24 -9.24 -20.83
CA GLU A 160 -0.70 -10.36 -21.62
C GLU A 160 -2.04 -10.93 -21.12
N SER A 161 -2.27 -10.91 -19.80
CA SER A 161 -3.57 -11.32 -19.24
C SER A 161 -4.70 -10.38 -19.64
N ILE A 162 -4.41 -9.08 -19.78
CA ILE A 162 -5.36 -8.08 -20.28
C ILE A 162 -5.67 -8.34 -21.75
N GLU A 163 -4.64 -8.56 -22.56
CA GLU A 163 -4.79 -8.84 -23.99
C GLU A 163 -5.62 -10.12 -24.24
N ASP A 164 -5.33 -11.19 -23.51
CA ASP A 164 -6.07 -12.44 -23.61
C ASP A 164 -7.52 -12.31 -23.12
N PHE A 165 -7.75 -11.53 -22.09
CA PHE A 165 -9.11 -11.23 -21.67
C PHE A 165 -9.90 -10.46 -22.73
N LYS A 166 -9.32 -9.40 -23.28
CA LYS A 166 -9.96 -8.55 -24.31
C LYS A 166 -10.23 -9.31 -25.62
N LYS A 167 -9.43 -10.33 -25.98
CA LYS A 167 -9.72 -11.23 -27.12
C LYS A 167 -11.01 -12.03 -26.92
N ASN A 168 -11.25 -12.52 -25.69
CA ASN A 168 -12.43 -13.34 -25.39
C ASN A 168 -13.65 -12.49 -25.00
N TYR A 169 -13.42 -11.30 -24.47
CA TYR A 169 -14.40 -10.36 -23.97
C TYR A 169 -14.11 -8.95 -24.49
N PRO A 170 -14.37 -8.67 -25.80
CA PRO A 170 -13.98 -7.39 -26.41
C PRO A 170 -14.57 -6.15 -25.75
N ASN A 171 -15.75 -6.27 -25.13
CA ASN A 171 -16.42 -5.22 -24.39
C ASN A 171 -16.22 -5.32 -22.86
N GLY A 172 -15.48 -6.32 -22.40
CA GLY A 172 -15.21 -6.52 -20.98
C GLY A 172 -14.30 -5.42 -20.42
N ASN A 173 -14.45 -5.10 -19.17
CA ASN A 173 -13.70 -4.06 -18.46
C ASN A 173 -12.50 -4.64 -17.72
N VAL A 174 -11.43 -3.88 -17.63
CA VAL A 174 -10.23 -4.22 -16.88
C VAL A 174 -10.05 -3.20 -15.75
N ILE A 175 -9.98 -3.67 -14.52
CA ILE A 175 -9.77 -2.83 -13.35
C ILE A 175 -8.62 -3.38 -12.50
N SER A 176 -7.68 -2.52 -12.11
CA SER A 176 -6.53 -2.92 -11.31
C SER A 176 -6.29 -2.01 -10.11
N HIS A 177 -5.64 -2.58 -9.10
CA HIS A 177 -5.13 -1.82 -7.95
C HIS A 177 -3.85 -1.07 -8.34
N PRO A 178 -3.60 0.16 -7.84
CA PRO A 178 -2.42 0.96 -8.20
C PRO A 178 -1.07 0.39 -7.69
N GLU A 179 -1.08 -0.68 -6.90
CA GLU A 179 0.12 -1.48 -6.58
C GLU A 179 0.54 -2.43 -7.71
N ALA A 180 -0.28 -2.59 -8.75
CA ALA A 180 0.08 -3.37 -9.92
C ALA A 180 1.23 -2.70 -10.71
N PRO A 181 2.00 -3.45 -11.50
CA PRO A 181 3.03 -2.88 -12.36
C PRO A 181 2.49 -1.73 -13.22
N PHE A 182 3.32 -0.71 -13.44
CA PHE A 182 2.92 0.51 -14.14
C PHE A 182 2.25 0.22 -15.50
N ASP A 183 2.81 -0.73 -16.27
CA ASP A 183 2.26 -1.10 -17.58
C ASP A 183 0.89 -1.78 -17.46
N VAL A 184 0.65 -2.56 -16.41
CA VAL A 184 -0.67 -3.14 -16.12
C VAL A 184 -1.68 -2.03 -15.80
N CYS A 185 -1.32 -1.10 -14.92
CA CYS A 185 -2.18 0.05 -14.62
C CYS A 185 -2.48 0.89 -15.87
N LYS A 186 -1.48 1.10 -16.72
CA LYS A 186 -1.61 1.88 -17.97
C LYS A 186 -2.53 1.23 -19.00
N ASN A 187 -2.58 -0.10 -19.03
CA ASN A 187 -3.43 -0.88 -19.94
C ASN A 187 -4.78 -1.29 -19.33
N SER A 188 -5.03 -0.96 -18.05
CA SER A 188 -6.34 -1.14 -17.44
C SER A 188 -7.29 0.01 -17.80
N ASP A 189 -8.58 -0.30 -17.96
CA ASP A 189 -9.61 0.71 -18.21
C ASP A 189 -9.81 1.61 -16.98
N LEU A 190 -9.72 0.99 -15.78
CA LEU A 190 -9.85 1.67 -14.50
C LEU A 190 -8.74 1.25 -13.54
N VAL A 191 -8.30 2.19 -12.72
CA VAL A 191 -7.32 1.93 -11.64
C VAL A 191 -7.77 2.64 -10.38
N GLY A 192 -7.85 1.91 -9.27
CA GLY A 192 -8.24 2.46 -8.00
C GLY A 192 -8.04 1.52 -6.82
N SER A 193 -8.33 2.03 -5.62
CA SER A 193 -8.22 1.27 -4.37
C SER A 193 -9.15 0.06 -4.35
N THR A 194 -8.94 -0.83 -3.40
CA THR A 194 -9.81 -2.00 -3.17
C THR A 194 -11.28 -1.61 -3.06
N GLU A 195 -11.59 -0.55 -2.31
CA GLU A 195 -12.97 -0.05 -2.17
C GLU A 195 -13.52 0.48 -3.51
N PHE A 196 -12.69 1.18 -4.28
CA PHE A 196 -13.07 1.64 -5.62
C PHE A 196 -13.39 0.47 -6.54
N ILE A 197 -12.58 -0.59 -6.52
CA ILE A 197 -12.79 -1.81 -7.30
C ILE A 197 -14.14 -2.45 -6.92
N LEU A 198 -14.37 -2.66 -5.62
CA LEU A 198 -15.63 -3.25 -5.12
C LEU A 198 -16.84 -2.43 -5.58
N ARG A 199 -16.88 -1.15 -5.23
CA ARG A 199 -18.01 -0.27 -5.57
C ARG A 199 -18.26 -0.17 -7.07
N THR A 200 -17.21 -0.15 -7.88
CA THR A 200 -17.33 -0.07 -9.34
C THR A 200 -18.03 -1.30 -9.90
N ILE A 201 -17.63 -2.49 -9.45
CA ILE A 201 -18.19 -3.74 -9.96
C ILE A 201 -19.61 -3.98 -9.39
N GLU A 202 -19.81 -3.68 -8.10
CA GLU A 202 -21.15 -3.79 -7.45
C GLU A 202 -22.18 -2.91 -8.15
N ASN A 203 -21.82 -1.67 -8.50
CA ASN A 203 -22.73 -0.71 -9.14
C ASN A 203 -22.76 -0.78 -10.67
N ALA A 204 -22.01 -1.69 -11.29
CA ALA A 204 -22.04 -1.89 -12.74
C ALA A 204 -23.36 -2.56 -13.19
N ASP A 205 -23.68 -2.38 -14.45
CA ASP A 205 -24.88 -3.01 -15.04
C ASP A 205 -24.81 -4.54 -14.97
N PRO A 206 -25.95 -5.24 -14.81
CA PRO A 206 -26.02 -6.68 -14.89
C PRO A 206 -25.46 -7.20 -16.24
N GLY A 207 -24.82 -8.36 -16.21
CA GLY A 207 -24.24 -8.97 -17.42
C GLY A 207 -22.89 -8.41 -17.84
N THR A 208 -22.30 -7.46 -17.11
CA THR A 208 -20.96 -6.93 -17.41
C THR A 208 -19.84 -7.93 -17.10
N GLU A 209 -18.71 -7.77 -17.80
CA GLU A 209 -17.55 -8.67 -17.70
C GLU A 209 -16.35 -7.88 -17.21
N TRP A 210 -15.63 -8.45 -16.21
CA TRP A 210 -14.55 -7.79 -15.49
C TRP A 210 -13.31 -8.68 -15.35
N LEU A 211 -12.14 -8.14 -15.72
CA LEU A 211 -10.83 -8.65 -15.33
C LEU A 211 -10.31 -7.80 -14.18
N VAL A 212 -10.02 -8.43 -13.05
CA VAL A 212 -9.73 -7.72 -11.79
C VAL A 212 -8.32 -8.02 -11.31
N GLY A 213 -7.50 -6.99 -11.20
CA GLY A 213 -6.12 -7.04 -10.72
C GLY A 213 -6.02 -6.56 -9.26
N THR A 214 -6.45 -7.40 -8.31
CA THR A 214 -6.23 -7.24 -6.87
C THR A 214 -6.14 -8.61 -6.19
N GLU A 215 -6.20 -8.71 -4.86
CA GLU A 215 -6.01 -9.95 -4.11
C GLU A 215 -7.07 -11.02 -4.44
N LEU A 216 -6.60 -12.27 -4.59
CA LEU A 216 -7.38 -13.41 -5.12
C LEU A 216 -8.67 -13.69 -4.32
N ASN A 217 -8.59 -13.74 -2.98
CA ASN A 217 -9.73 -14.09 -2.14
C ASN A 217 -10.84 -13.03 -2.23
N LEU A 218 -10.45 -11.78 -2.34
CA LEU A 218 -11.38 -10.68 -2.61
C LEU A 218 -12.08 -10.87 -3.95
N VAL A 219 -11.31 -11.14 -5.01
CA VAL A 219 -11.86 -11.33 -6.37
C VAL A 219 -12.79 -12.55 -6.41
N ASN A 220 -12.42 -13.66 -5.77
CA ASN A 220 -13.25 -14.85 -5.70
C ASN A 220 -14.58 -14.61 -4.95
N ARG A 221 -14.52 -13.86 -3.84
CA ARG A 221 -15.72 -13.46 -3.11
C ARG A 221 -16.63 -12.60 -3.99
N LEU A 222 -16.08 -11.57 -4.60
CA LEU A 222 -16.82 -10.69 -5.49
C LEU A 222 -17.43 -11.43 -6.69
N ALA A 223 -16.66 -12.37 -7.30
CA ALA A 223 -17.16 -13.20 -8.39
C ALA A 223 -18.38 -14.05 -7.95
N LYS A 224 -18.35 -14.59 -6.74
CA LYS A 224 -19.46 -15.38 -6.19
C LYS A 224 -20.69 -14.50 -5.91
N GLU A 225 -20.49 -13.32 -5.31
CA GLU A 225 -21.57 -12.38 -4.96
C GLU A 225 -22.24 -11.82 -6.24
N MET A 226 -21.46 -11.46 -7.24
CA MET A 226 -21.96 -10.83 -8.49
C MET A 226 -22.56 -11.82 -9.49
N LYS A 227 -22.38 -13.13 -9.27
CA LYS A 227 -22.89 -14.17 -10.17
C LYS A 227 -24.42 -14.13 -10.35
N ALA A 228 -25.15 -13.78 -9.29
CA ALA A 228 -26.63 -13.71 -9.33
C ALA A 228 -27.12 -12.61 -10.29
N GLU A 229 -26.31 -11.57 -10.52
CA GLU A 229 -26.61 -10.47 -11.44
C GLU A 229 -26.06 -10.74 -12.87
N GLY A 230 -25.56 -11.96 -13.12
CA GLY A 230 -24.98 -12.33 -14.39
C GLY A 230 -23.63 -11.66 -14.71
N LYS A 231 -23.03 -10.95 -13.75
CA LYS A 231 -21.72 -10.33 -13.93
C LYS A 231 -20.63 -11.40 -13.93
N LEU A 232 -19.70 -11.32 -14.88
CA LEU A 232 -18.52 -12.16 -14.92
C LEU A 232 -17.34 -11.41 -14.28
N VAL A 233 -16.76 -11.95 -13.22
CA VAL A 233 -15.59 -11.39 -12.55
C VAL A 233 -14.46 -12.42 -12.60
N LYS A 234 -13.34 -12.05 -13.22
CA LYS A 234 -12.16 -12.91 -13.37
C LYS A 234 -10.94 -12.31 -12.72
N PHE A 235 -10.14 -13.16 -12.08
CA PHE A 235 -8.84 -12.79 -11.53
C PHE A 235 -7.81 -12.57 -12.65
N MET A 236 -6.99 -11.53 -12.54
CA MET A 236 -6.07 -11.13 -13.62
C MET A 236 -4.88 -12.07 -13.81
N SER A 237 -4.49 -12.86 -12.83
CA SER A 237 -3.37 -13.79 -12.96
C SER A 237 -3.82 -15.19 -13.35
N HIS A 238 -3.06 -15.84 -14.24
CA HIS A 238 -3.23 -17.26 -14.55
C HIS A 238 -2.67 -18.20 -13.49
N VAL A 239 -1.85 -17.66 -12.58
CA VAL A 239 -1.28 -18.39 -11.45
C VAL A 239 -2.05 -18.03 -10.20
N ILE A 240 -2.37 -19.03 -9.36
CA ILE A 240 -2.95 -18.78 -8.05
C ILE A 240 -1.93 -18.02 -7.22
N CYS A 241 -2.23 -16.78 -6.92
CA CYS A 241 -1.40 -15.90 -6.11
C CYS A 241 -2.26 -15.26 -5.03
N GLU A 242 -2.38 -15.97 -3.91
CA GLU A 242 -2.99 -15.43 -2.70
C GLU A 242 -1.93 -14.73 -1.84
N CYS A 243 -2.37 -13.83 -0.98
CA CYS A 243 -1.50 -13.24 0.02
C CYS A 243 -1.25 -14.24 1.15
N SER A 244 -0.14 -14.99 1.05
CA SER A 244 0.22 -16.05 2.01
C SER A 244 0.35 -15.54 3.46
N THR A 245 0.67 -14.28 3.65
CA THR A 245 0.79 -13.68 4.99
C THR A 245 -0.57 -13.31 5.57
N MET A 246 -1.53 -12.85 4.77
CA MET A 246 -2.92 -12.68 5.23
C MET A 246 -3.61 -14.02 5.49
N ALA A 247 -3.30 -15.05 4.70
CA ALA A 247 -3.86 -16.40 4.86
C ALA A 247 -3.46 -17.08 6.18
N ARG A 248 -2.46 -16.56 6.90
CA ARG A 248 -2.09 -17.01 8.25
C ARG A 248 -3.17 -16.75 9.30
N ILE A 249 -4.04 -15.76 9.07
CA ILE A 249 -5.21 -15.54 9.92
C ILE A 249 -6.30 -16.53 9.51
N ASP A 250 -6.12 -17.77 9.90
CA ASP A 250 -7.05 -18.86 9.64
C ASP A 250 -8.11 -19.00 10.76
N PRO A 251 -9.16 -19.80 10.53
CA PRO A 251 -10.21 -20.01 11.52
C PRO A 251 -9.71 -20.61 12.84
N GLN A 252 -8.64 -21.41 12.82
CA GLN A 252 -8.08 -22.06 14.00
C GLN A 252 -7.40 -21.04 14.92
N HIS A 253 -6.57 -20.17 14.37
CA HIS A 253 -5.95 -19.08 15.12
C HIS A 253 -7.01 -18.08 15.64
N LEU A 254 -8.05 -17.81 14.87
CA LEU A 254 -9.15 -16.97 15.33
C LEU A 254 -9.92 -17.63 16.50
N ALA A 255 -10.25 -18.92 16.40
CA ALA A 255 -10.92 -19.66 17.46
C ALA A 255 -10.08 -19.65 18.75
N TRP A 256 -8.79 -20.00 18.65
CA TRP A 256 -7.86 -19.95 19.79
C TRP A 256 -7.81 -18.56 20.45
N THR A 257 -7.76 -17.50 19.65
CA THR A 257 -7.78 -16.13 20.16
C THR A 257 -9.07 -15.82 20.93
N LEU A 258 -10.23 -16.25 20.41
CA LEU A 258 -11.52 -16.03 21.07
C LEU A 258 -11.66 -16.85 22.36
N GLU A 259 -11.20 -18.11 22.36
CA GLU A 259 -11.16 -18.98 23.55
C GLU A 259 -10.27 -18.35 24.64
N SER A 260 -9.08 -17.88 24.27
CA SER A 260 -8.15 -17.20 25.20
C SER A 260 -8.75 -15.92 25.81
N LEU A 261 -9.57 -15.19 25.04
CA LEU A 261 -10.31 -14.03 25.55
C LEU A 261 -11.40 -14.43 26.55
N ILE A 262 -12.11 -15.54 26.32
CA ILE A 262 -13.13 -16.05 27.24
C ILE A 262 -12.48 -16.51 28.56
N GLU A 263 -11.28 -17.07 28.50
CA GLU A 263 -10.49 -17.50 29.64
C GLU A 263 -9.79 -16.33 30.38
N GLU A 264 -10.06 -15.08 29.99
CA GLU A 264 -9.42 -13.87 30.52
C GLU A 264 -7.87 -13.87 30.40
N ASN A 265 -7.34 -14.64 29.46
CA ASN A 265 -5.90 -14.75 29.18
C ASN A 265 -5.60 -14.40 27.72
N PRO A 266 -5.76 -13.12 27.30
CA PRO A 266 -5.58 -12.71 25.91
C PRO A 266 -4.17 -12.98 25.40
N VAL A 267 -4.08 -13.57 24.21
CA VAL A 267 -2.84 -13.91 23.53
C VAL A 267 -2.54 -12.89 22.41
N ASN A 268 -1.27 -12.81 21.99
CA ASN A 268 -0.86 -12.04 20.80
C ASN A 268 -1.33 -10.57 20.82
N ILE A 269 -1.29 -9.93 21.99
CA ILE A 269 -1.60 -8.51 22.12
C ILE A 269 -0.53 -7.72 21.39
N ILE A 270 -0.96 -6.82 20.51
CA ILE A 270 -0.09 -5.85 19.84
C ILE A 270 -0.04 -4.59 20.70
N LYS A 271 1.19 -4.11 20.94
CA LYS A 271 1.42 -2.87 21.65
C LYS A 271 2.56 -2.10 21.01
N VAL A 272 2.26 -0.94 20.48
CA VAL A 272 3.25 -0.02 19.93
C VAL A 272 3.87 0.78 21.10
N PRO A 273 5.21 0.92 21.16
CA PRO A 273 5.85 1.77 22.18
C PRO A 273 5.29 3.19 22.15
N GLN A 274 5.03 3.78 23.31
CA GLN A 274 4.29 5.05 23.44
C GLN A 274 4.90 6.18 22.59
N LYS A 275 6.23 6.33 22.61
CA LYS A 275 6.92 7.36 21.83
C LYS A 275 6.66 7.21 20.32
N GLU A 276 6.72 5.98 19.82
CA GLU A 276 6.43 5.67 18.41
C GLU A 276 4.95 5.90 18.10
N ALA A 277 4.06 5.47 18.99
CA ALA A 277 2.63 5.66 18.85
C ALA A 277 2.24 7.14 18.77
N ASP A 278 2.84 8.00 19.60
CA ASP A 278 2.57 9.44 19.59
C ASP A 278 2.99 10.08 18.26
N LEU A 279 4.20 9.78 17.78
CA LEU A 279 4.71 10.30 16.50
C LEU A 279 3.91 9.76 15.30
N ALA A 280 3.60 8.46 15.32
CA ALA A 280 2.80 7.84 14.26
C ALA A 280 1.36 8.40 14.22
N ARG A 281 0.76 8.66 15.38
CA ARG A 281 -0.57 9.27 15.49
C ARG A 281 -0.61 10.66 14.85
N LEU A 282 0.43 11.49 15.01
CA LEU A 282 0.50 12.80 14.34
C LEU A 282 0.34 12.67 12.82
N THR A 283 0.96 11.66 12.21
CA THR A 283 0.89 11.46 10.75
C THR A 283 -0.43 10.84 10.30
N LEU A 284 -1.04 9.98 11.12
CA LEU A 284 -2.36 9.39 10.86
C LEU A 284 -3.45 10.45 10.98
N ASP A 285 -3.44 11.26 12.04
CA ASP A 285 -4.40 12.36 12.21
C ASP A 285 -4.27 13.37 11.07
N LYS A 286 -3.04 13.74 10.69
CA LYS A 286 -2.77 14.59 9.54
C LYS A 286 -3.32 14.00 8.24
N MET A 287 -3.14 12.72 8.02
CA MET A 287 -3.72 12.03 6.86
C MET A 287 -5.25 12.18 6.83
N LEU A 288 -5.93 11.99 7.97
CA LEU A 288 -7.39 12.12 8.06
C LEU A 288 -7.86 13.55 7.82
N GLU A 289 -7.11 14.57 8.30
CA GLU A 289 -7.41 15.98 8.04
C GLU A 289 -7.29 16.35 6.54
N VAL A 290 -6.35 15.76 5.82
CA VAL A 290 -6.06 16.04 4.41
C VAL A 290 -6.97 15.24 3.47
N SER A 291 -7.52 14.10 3.92
CA SER A 291 -8.38 13.22 3.12
C SER A 291 -9.78 13.80 2.95
#